data_1856327292de4dee680340ab7007abea
#
_entry.id   1856327292de4dee680340ab7007abea
#
_cell.length_a   1.000
_cell.length_b   1.000
_cell.length_c   1.000
_cell.angle_alpha   90.00
_cell.angle_beta   90.00
_cell.angle_gamma   90.00
#
_symmetry.space_group_name_H-M   'P 1'
#
loop_
_entity.id
_entity.type
_entity.pdbx_description
1 polymer ?
#
loop_
_entity_poly.entity_id
_entity_poly.type
_entity_poly.pdbx_seq_one_letter_code
_entity_poly.pdbx_strand_id
1 'polypeptide(L)'
;FKAARDAPVSTFSIDVDTASYAFVRGQLNRNVLPQAASVRTEELINYFPYAYEAPASADEPFRANVAVFPNPWAEGRKLIRIGVKGYALQQTNRPRANLVFLIDTSGSMEPQNRLPLVKQSLAMLVTQLQPEDRIAIVTYAGNAGTALEPTSVSEKAKILATIDRLEAGGST
;
A
#
# COMPACT_ATOMS: atom_id res chain seq x y z
N PHE A 1 25.71 19.10 8.05
CA PHE A 1 26.42 18.10 7.23
C PHE A 1 27.76 17.75 7.90
N LYS A 2 28.11 16.45 7.87
CA LYS A 2 29.40 15.95 8.33
C LYS A 2 30.29 15.68 7.12
N ALA A 3 31.59 15.98 7.22
CA ALA A 3 32.54 15.65 6.15
C ALA A 3 32.82 14.14 6.17
N ALA A 4 32.75 13.48 5.04
CA ALA A 4 32.94 12.03 4.93
C ALA A 4 34.37 11.57 5.40
N ARG A 5 35.37 12.43 5.27
CA ARG A 5 36.72 12.15 5.78
C ARG A 5 36.79 12.05 7.31
N ASP A 6 35.90 12.80 8.01
CA ASP A 6 35.90 12.91 9.46
C ASP A 6 34.87 11.94 10.09
N ALA A 7 33.82 11.57 9.31
CA ALA A 7 32.78 10.62 9.69
C ALA A 7 32.44 9.74 8.48
N PRO A 8 33.23 8.70 8.18
CA PRO A 8 33.08 7.90 6.94
C PRO A 8 31.88 6.96 6.93
N VAL A 9 31.27 6.73 8.09
CA VAL A 9 30.09 5.83 8.21
C VAL A 9 28.83 6.65 8.43
N SER A 10 27.81 6.37 7.63
CA SER A 10 26.45 6.88 7.81
C SER A 10 25.48 5.71 7.97
N THR A 11 24.56 5.84 8.92
CA THR A 11 23.47 4.86 9.13
C THR A 11 22.14 5.51 8.78
N PHE A 12 21.25 4.74 8.18
CA PHE A 12 19.89 5.15 7.85
C PHE A 12 18.94 3.95 7.96
N SER A 13 17.68 4.22 8.24
CA SER A 13 16.63 3.20 8.18
C SER A 13 16.10 3.07 6.75
N ILE A 14 15.69 1.85 6.36
CA ILE A 14 14.94 1.64 5.13
C ILE A 14 13.55 2.20 5.32
N ASP A 15 13.08 2.98 4.36
CA ASP A 15 11.71 3.45 4.27
C ASP A 15 11.05 2.82 3.03
N VAL A 16 9.84 2.30 3.18
CA VAL A 16 9.05 1.66 2.11
C VAL A 16 7.67 2.32 1.94
N ASP A 17 7.34 3.28 2.78
CA ASP A 17 6.05 3.96 2.75
C ASP A 17 5.90 4.84 1.49
N THR A 18 4.66 5.04 1.05
CA THR A 18 4.33 5.73 -0.21
C THR A 18 3.15 6.71 -0.08
N ALA A 19 2.54 6.81 1.11
CA ALA A 19 1.27 7.53 1.30
C ALA A 19 1.36 9.03 1.03
N SER A 20 2.50 9.66 1.34
CA SER A 20 2.69 11.10 1.20
C SER A 20 2.45 11.57 -0.25
N TYR A 21 2.88 10.82 -1.26
CA TYR A 21 2.65 11.20 -2.65
C TYR A 21 1.17 11.30 -2.99
N ALA A 22 0.37 10.30 -2.63
CA ALA A 22 -1.07 10.30 -2.89
C ALA A 22 -1.77 11.45 -2.15
N PHE A 23 -1.38 11.72 -0.91
CA PHE A 23 -1.89 12.83 -0.11
C PHE A 23 -1.55 14.19 -0.74
N VAL A 24 -0.29 14.44 -1.07
CA VAL A 24 0.18 15.69 -1.70
C VAL A 24 -0.55 15.93 -3.01
N ARG A 25 -0.64 14.92 -3.89
CA ARG A 25 -1.39 15.00 -5.13
C ARG A 25 -2.88 15.34 -4.90
N GLY A 26 -3.49 14.72 -3.89
CA GLY A 26 -4.88 14.99 -3.52
C GLY A 26 -5.10 16.45 -3.07
N GLN A 27 -4.17 17.03 -2.31
CA GLN A 27 -4.23 18.44 -1.90
C GLN A 27 -4.07 19.38 -3.10
N LEU A 28 -3.06 19.14 -3.94
CA LEU A 28 -2.81 19.96 -5.14
C LEU A 28 -4.00 19.93 -6.12
N ASN A 29 -4.65 18.78 -6.30
CA ASN A 29 -5.85 18.66 -7.14
C ASN A 29 -7.05 19.46 -6.59
N ARG A 30 -7.03 19.84 -5.32
CA ARG A 30 -8.02 20.70 -4.67
C ARG A 30 -7.55 22.17 -4.60
N ASN A 31 -6.44 22.51 -5.27
CA ASN A 31 -5.77 23.81 -5.18
C ASN A 31 -5.37 24.20 -3.74
N VAL A 32 -5.06 23.22 -2.91
CA VAL A 32 -4.57 23.41 -1.54
C VAL A 32 -3.09 23.08 -1.49
N LEU A 33 -2.28 24.00 -0.98
CA LEU A 33 -0.85 23.75 -0.75
C LEU A 33 -0.70 22.80 0.45
N PRO A 34 -0.03 21.65 0.30
CA PRO A 34 0.17 20.73 1.41
C PRO A 34 1.10 21.32 2.47
N GLN A 35 0.88 20.98 3.73
CA GLN A 35 1.78 21.35 4.81
C GLN A 35 3.14 20.69 4.62
N ALA A 36 4.23 21.41 4.90
CA ALA A 36 5.59 20.91 4.72
C ALA A 36 5.84 19.56 5.44
N ALA A 37 5.27 19.39 6.64
CA ALA A 37 5.39 18.14 7.42
C ALA A 37 4.75 16.92 6.76
N SER A 38 3.79 17.10 5.84
CA SER A 38 3.16 16.01 5.09
C SER A 38 3.90 15.64 3.80
N VAL A 39 4.93 16.43 3.44
CA VAL A 39 5.76 16.19 2.24
C VAL A 39 7.00 15.39 2.66
N ARG A 40 6.86 14.08 2.71
CA ARG A 40 7.95 13.17 3.03
C ARG A 40 8.66 12.74 1.75
N THR A 41 9.87 13.25 1.55
CA THR A 41 10.63 13.07 0.30
C THR A 41 10.89 11.58 0.01
N GLU A 42 11.21 10.79 1.03
CA GLU A 42 11.41 9.35 0.95
C GLU A 42 10.18 8.63 0.40
N GLU A 43 8.98 8.96 0.85
CA GLU A 43 7.72 8.37 0.39
C GLU A 43 7.36 8.82 -1.04
N LEU A 44 7.71 10.05 -1.41
CA LEU A 44 7.58 10.54 -2.78
C LEU A 44 8.47 9.75 -3.74
N ILE A 45 9.69 9.41 -3.32
CA ILE A 45 10.63 8.61 -4.10
C ILE A 45 10.12 7.17 -4.20
N ASN A 46 9.70 6.55 -3.09
CA ASN A 46 9.26 5.16 -3.05
C ASN A 46 7.96 4.90 -3.83
N TYR A 47 7.16 5.92 -4.08
CA TYR A 47 5.88 5.77 -4.79
C TYR A 47 6.04 5.23 -6.22
N PHE A 48 7.15 5.53 -6.90
CA PHE A 48 7.36 5.15 -8.28
C PHE A 48 8.04 3.78 -8.41
N PRO A 49 7.63 2.96 -9.38
CA PRO A 49 8.28 1.70 -9.65
C PRO A 49 9.64 1.94 -10.33
N TYR A 50 10.68 1.36 -9.77
CA TYR A 50 12.03 1.39 -10.35
C TYR A 50 12.41 0.00 -10.86
N ALA A 51 13.10 -0.06 -12.01
CA ALA A 51 13.63 -1.30 -12.59
C ALA A 51 14.93 -1.74 -11.88
N TYR A 52 14.88 -1.90 -10.56
CA TYR A 52 16.01 -2.45 -9.81
C TYR A 52 16.18 -3.92 -10.10
N GLU A 53 17.45 -4.36 -10.24
CA GLU A 53 17.76 -5.76 -10.33
C GLU A 53 17.34 -6.48 -9.05
N ALA A 54 16.57 -7.56 -9.21
CA ALA A 54 16.22 -8.44 -8.10
C ALA A 54 17.31 -9.46 -7.84
N PRO A 55 17.39 -10.04 -6.62
CA PRO A 55 18.20 -11.20 -6.35
C PRO A 55 17.88 -12.37 -7.29
N ALA A 56 18.90 -13.14 -7.66
CA ALA A 56 18.73 -14.28 -8.56
C ALA A 56 18.12 -15.51 -7.89
N SER A 57 18.29 -15.66 -6.58
CA SER A 57 17.81 -16.80 -5.79
C SER A 57 17.33 -16.38 -4.41
N ALA A 58 16.61 -17.28 -3.73
CA ALA A 58 16.16 -17.09 -2.35
C ALA A 58 17.31 -17.05 -1.31
N ASP A 59 18.48 -17.57 -1.67
CA ASP A 59 19.68 -17.53 -0.81
C ASP A 59 20.21 -16.09 -0.65
N GLU A 60 19.90 -15.23 -1.62
CA GLU A 60 20.17 -13.79 -1.57
C GLU A 60 18.83 -13.05 -1.36
N PRO A 61 18.38 -12.80 -0.12
CA PRO A 61 17.03 -12.31 0.13
C PRO A 61 16.79 -10.88 -0.38
N PHE A 62 17.84 -10.07 -0.57
CA PHE A 62 17.74 -8.72 -1.14
C PHE A 62 19.03 -8.31 -1.82
N ARG A 63 18.91 -7.42 -2.79
CA ARG A 63 20.01 -6.85 -3.57
C ARG A 63 20.03 -5.33 -3.46
N ALA A 64 21.20 -4.76 -3.17
CA ALA A 64 21.41 -3.33 -3.16
C ALA A 64 21.77 -2.82 -4.58
N ASN A 65 21.04 -1.82 -5.04
CA ASN A 65 21.29 -1.11 -6.29
C ASN A 65 21.80 0.28 -5.96
N VAL A 66 23.10 0.52 -6.17
CA VAL A 66 23.75 1.78 -5.80
C VAL A 66 24.13 2.56 -7.05
N ALA A 67 23.82 3.85 -7.07
CA ALA A 67 24.26 4.77 -8.10
C ALA A 67 24.75 6.08 -7.48
N VAL A 68 25.81 6.65 -8.06
CA VAL A 68 26.42 7.90 -7.62
C VAL A 68 26.43 8.87 -8.79
N PHE A 69 25.94 10.09 -8.57
CA PHE A 69 25.87 11.13 -9.60
C PHE A 69 26.08 12.52 -9.01
N PRO A 70 26.41 13.54 -9.83
CA PRO A 70 26.56 14.91 -9.35
C PRO A 70 25.27 15.41 -8.71
N ASN A 71 25.40 16.21 -7.65
CA ASN A 71 24.25 16.85 -7.03
C ASN A 71 23.82 18.08 -7.88
N PRO A 72 22.60 18.09 -8.44
CA PRO A 72 22.15 19.20 -9.29
C PRO A 72 21.85 20.50 -8.53
N TRP A 73 21.71 20.41 -7.18
CA TRP A 73 21.37 21.57 -6.32
C TRP A 73 22.60 22.12 -5.54
N ALA A 74 23.73 21.44 -5.57
CA ALA A 74 24.92 21.85 -4.84
C ALA A 74 26.20 21.41 -5.55
N GLU A 75 26.89 22.37 -6.16
CA GLU A 75 28.16 22.14 -6.85
C GLU A 75 29.20 21.49 -5.94
N GLY A 76 30.03 20.61 -6.49
CA GLY A 76 31.08 19.90 -5.76
C GLY A 76 30.55 18.76 -4.84
N ARG A 77 29.24 18.56 -4.72
CA ARG A 77 28.63 17.47 -3.96
C ARG A 77 28.15 16.36 -4.87
N LYS A 78 27.95 15.18 -4.29
CA LYS A 78 27.41 14.01 -4.97
C LYS A 78 26.12 13.55 -4.28
N LEU A 79 25.22 12.98 -5.06
CA LEU A 79 24.09 12.22 -4.58
C LEU A 79 24.40 10.73 -4.69
N ILE A 80 24.06 9.98 -3.65
CA ILE A 80 24.13 8.53 -3.65
C ILE A 80 22.69 8.03 -3.54
N ARG A 81 22.25 7.28 -4.55
CA ARG A 81 20.97 6.56 -4.53
C ARG A 81 21.25 5.13 -4.09
N ILE A 82 20.58 4.67 -3.06
CA ILE A 82 20.63 3.29 -2.56
C ILE A 82 19.22 2.73 -2.64
N GLY A 83 18.99 1.83 -3.60
CA GLY A 83 17.75 1.09 -3.74
C GLY A 83 17.93 -0.35 -3.29
N VAL A 84 17.02 -0.87 -2.49
CA VAL A 84 17.05 -2.27 -2.04
C VAL A 84 15.86 -3.00 -2.67
N LYS A 85 16.15 -4.09 -3.38
CA LYS A 85 15.14 -4.95 -3.99
C LYS A 85 15.14 -6.30 -3.30
N GLY A 86 13.99 -6.72 -2.78
CA GLY A 86 13.80 -8.05 -2.22
C GLY A 86 13.69 -9.12 -3.30
N TYR A 87 14.01 -10.36 -2.95
CA TYR A 87 13.74 -11.52 -3.80
C TYR A 87 12.23 -11.65 -4.05
N ALA A 88 11.86 -11.83 -5.32
CA ALA A 88 10.47 -12.02 -5.70
C ALA A 88 10.08 -13.49 -5.54
N LEU A 89 9.30 -13.80 -4.52
CA LEU A 89 8.74 -15.14 -4.34
C LEU A 89 7.82 -15.48 -5.52
N GLN A 90 8.24 -16.41 -6.37
CA GLN A 90 7.36 -17.01 -7.38
C GLN A 90 6.47 -18.04 -6.68
N GLN A 91 5.25 -17.64 -6.35
CA GLN A 91 4.27 -18.60 -5.82
C GLN A 91 3.71 -19.43 -6.96
N THR A 92 4.33 -20.57 -7.25
CA THR A 92 3.82 -21.56 -8.22
C THR A 92 2.61 -22.32 -7.68
N ASN A 93 2.47 -22.44 -6.36
CA ASN A 93 1.33 -23.05 -5.68
C ASN A 93 0.87 -22.13 -4.55
N ARG A 94 -0.11 -21.28 -4.85
CA ARG A 94 -0.74 -20.45 -3.83
C ARG A 94 -1.65 -21.31 -2.94
N PRO A 95 -1.45 -21.33 -1.60
CA PRO A 95 -2.37 -22.03 -0.71
C PRO A 95 -3.74 -21.35 -0.75
N ARG A 96 -4.79 -22.09 -0.37
CA ARG A 96 -6.15 -21.56 -0.21
C ARG A 96 -6.14 -20.42 0.81
N ALA A 97 -6.74 -19.31 0.44
CA ALA A 97 -6.85 -18.15 1.32
C ALA A 97 -8.18 -18.17 2.09
N ASN A 98 -8.11 -17.84 3.38
CA ASN A 98 -9.28 -17.48 4.18
C ASN A 98 -9.13 -16.00 4.54
N LEU A 99 -9.90 -15.13 3.91
CA LEU A 99 -9.82 -13.69 4.06
C LEU A 99 -10.98 -13.21 4.93
N VAL A 100 -10.67 -12.48 5.99
CA VAL A 100 -11.66 -11.81 6.82
C VAL A 100 -11.46 -10.31 6.69
N PHE A 101 -12.47 -9.62 6.17
CA PHE A 101 -12.46 -8.16 6.04
C PHE A 101 -13.23 -7.55 7.20
N LEU A 102 -12.56 -6.67 7.95
CA LEU A 102 -13.17 -5.80 8.93
C LEU A 102 -13.35 -4.42 8.30
N ILE A 103 -14.59 -4.01 8.07
CA ILE A 103 -14.92 -2.82 7.30
C ILE A 103 -15.61 -1.80 8.21
N ASP A 104 -15.05 -0.61 8.24
CA ASP A 104 -15.71 0.55 8.82
C ASP A 104 -16.91 0.95 7.96
N THR A 105 -18.09 0.98 8.56
CA THR A 105 -19.34 1.43 7.93
C THR A 105 -19.94 2.62 8.66
N SER A 106 -19.14 3.36 9.45
CA SER A 106 -19.60 4.59 10.11
C SER A 106 -20.03 5.66 9.09
N GLY A 107 -20.80 6.65 9.54
CA GLY A 107 -21.28 7.74 8.68
C GLY A 107 -20.16 8.54 8.00
N SER A 108 -18.97 8.57 8.62
CA SER A 108 -17.78 9.18 8.00
C SER A 108 -17.34 8.48 6.72
N MET A 109 -17.76 7.23 6.47
CA MET A 109 -17.41 6.41 5.30
C MET A 109 -18.31 6.66 4.07
N GLU A 110 -19.29 7.57 4.16
CA GLU A 110 -20.22 7.90 3.07
C GLU A 110 -19.56 8.50 1.81
N PRO A 111 -18.51 9.38 1.89
CA PRO A 111 -17.90 9.97 0.72
C PRO A 111 -17.42 8.94 -0.32
N GLN A 112 -17.52 9.31 -1.62
CA GLN A 112 -17.20 8.44 -2.78
C GLN A 112 -15.80 7.82 -2.74
N ASN A 113 -14.85 8.47 -2.11
CA ASN A 113 -13.48 7.99 -1.94
C ASN A 113 -13.27 7.14 -0.67
N ARG A 114 -14.34 6.67 -0.03
CA ARG A 114 -14.30 5.82 1.18
C ARG A 114 -15.07 4.52 0.95
N LEU A 115 -16.19 4.28 1.59
CA LEU A 115 -16.92 3.01 1.45
C LEU A 115 -17.24 2.64 -0.01
N PRO A 116 -17.69 3.55 -0.89
CA PRO A 116 -17.89 3.22 -2.30
C PRO A 116 -16.61 2.71 -2.99
N LEU A 117 -15.46 3.31 -2.69
CA LEU A 117 -14.17 2.84 -3.23
C LEU A 117 -13.77 1.49 -2.65
N VAL A 118 -14.00 1.25 -1.36
CA VAL A 118 -13.78 -0.07 -0.71
C VAL A 118 -14.62 -1.14 -1.38
N LYS A 119 -15.90 -0.89 -1.63
CA LYS A 119 -16.81 -1.83 -2.34
C LYS A 119 -16.28 -2.19 -3.72
N GLN A 120 -15.83 -1.20 -4.50
CA GLN A 120 -15.22 -1.44 -5.82
C GLN A 120 -13.93 -2.27 -5.72
N SER A 121 -13.07 -1.96 -4.76
CA SER A 121 -11.81 -2.68 -4.55
C SER A 121 -12.05 -4.14 -4.16
N LEU A 122 -13.02 -4.40 -3.27
CA LEU A 122 -13.39 -5.75 -2.87
C LEU A 122 -14.01 -6.53 -4.04
N ALA A 123 -14.86 -5.90 -4.84
CA ALA A 123 -15.43 -6.53 -6.02
C ALA A 123 -14.33 -6.94 -7.02
N MET A 124 -13.35 -6.08 -7.25
CA MET A 124 -12.18 -6.41 -8.09
C MET A 124 -11.37 -7.56 -7.48
N LEU A 125 -11.12 -7.56 -6.18
CA LEU A 125 -10.40 -8.63 -5.49
C LEU A 125 -11.10 -9.98 -5.67
N VAL A 126 -12.42 -10.04 -5.48
CA VAL A 126 -13.22 -11.27 -5.67
C VAL A 126 -13.04 -11.88 -7.06
N THR A 127 -12.80 -11.06 -8.08
CA THR A 127 -12.54 -11.58 -9.45
C THR A 127 -11.20 -12.28 -9.60
N GLN A 128 -10.24 -11.98 -8.74
CA GLN A 128 -8.87 -12.51 -8.79
C GLN A 128 -8.66 -13.72 -7.87
N LEU A 129 -9.62 -14.00 -6.99
CA LEU A 129 -9.54 -15.12 -6.06
C LEU A 129 -9.94 -16.44 -6.74
N GLN A 130 -9.40 -17.54 -6.19
CA GLN A 130 -9.72 -18.90 -6.63
C GLN A 130 -11.05 -19.35 -6.03
N PRO A 131 -11.78 -20.26 -6.69
CA PRO A 131 -13.07 -20.78 -6.18
C PRO A 131 -12.98 -21.38 -4.77
N GLU A 132 -11.83 -21.96 -4.42
CA GLU A 132 -11.56 -22.62 -3.14
C GLU A 132 -11.24 -21.65 -2.01
N ASP A 133 -10.93 -20.39 -2.33
CA ASP A 133 -10.72 -19.35 -1.34
C ASP A 133 -12.03 -19.03 -0.61
N ARG A 134 -11.91 -18.46 0.60
CA ARG A 134 -13.06 -18.05 1.40
C ARG A 134 -12.99 -16.60 1.80
N ILE A 135 -14.12 -15.95 1.85
CA ILE A 135 -14.28 -14.56 2.31
C ILE A 135 -15.30 -14.51 3.43
N ALA A 136 -14.97 -13.81 4.49
CA ALA A 136 -15.89 -13.33 5.51
C ALA A 136 -15.84 -11.81 5.59
N ILE A 137 -16.95 -11.16 5.91
CA ILE A 137 -17.04 -9.71 6.06
C ILE A 137 -17.66 -9.41 7.42
N VAL A 138 -16.94 -8.66 8.23
CA VAL A 138 -17.39 -8.08 9.50
C VAL A 138 -17.45 -6.57 9.33
N THR A 139 -18.53 -5.95 9.72
CA THR A 139 -18.70 -4.49 9.71
C THR A 139 -18.72 -3.95 11.13
N TYR A 140 -18.30 -2.71 11.29
CA TYR A 140 -18.44 -1.99 12.55
C TYR A 140 -18.84 -0.53 12.30
N ALA A 141 -19.80 -0.05 13.12
CA ALA A 141 -20.21 1.35 13.25
C ALA A 141 -20.97 1.46 14.57
N GLY A 142 -20.25 1.73 15.66
CA GLY A 142 -20.82 1.66 17.03
C GLY A 142 -21.00 0.23 17.54
N ASN A 143 -21.56 -0.67 16.75
CA ASN A 143 -21.62 -2.11 16.99
C ASN A 143 -20.94 -2.88 15.86
N ALA A 144 -20.34 -4.02 16.20
CA ALA A 144 -19.80 -4.94 15.20
C ALA A 144 -20.83 -6.00 14.84
N GLY A 145 -20.85 -6.40 13.57
CA GLY A 145 -21.74 -7.44 13.06
C GLY A 145 -21.14 -8.20 11.88
N THR A 146 -21.48 -9.47 11.74
CA THR A 146 -21.07 -10.27 10.59
C THR A 146 -22.01 -9.98 9.42
N ALA A 147 -21.50 -9.33 8.39
CA ALA A 147 -22.24 -9.08 7.14
C ALA A 147 -22.19 -10.28 6.20
N LEU A 148 -21.10 -11.06 6.23
CA LEU A 148 -20.93 -12.28 5.46
C LEU A 148 -20.17 -13.32 6.27
N GLU A 149 -20.79 -14.44 6.55
CA GLU A 149 -20.10 -15.61 7.11
C GLU A 149 -19.06 -16.18 6.13
N PRO A 150 -18.06 -16.96 6.61
CA PRO A 150 -17.04 -17.54 5.75
C PRO A 150 -17.63 -18.29 4.54
N THR A 151 -17.64 -17.64 3.39
CA THR A 151 -18.28 -18.08 2.14
C THR A 151 -17.22 -18.41 1.10
N SER A 152 -17.36 -19.54 0.41
CA SER A 152 -16.49 -19.91 -0.72
C SER A 152 -16.61 -18.91 -1.86
N VAL A 153 -15.49 -18.60 -2.52
CA VAL A 153 -15.49 -17.72 -3.70
C VAL A 153 -16.20 -18.34 -4.89
N SER A 154 -16.47 -19.66 -4.86
CA SER A 154 -17.40 -20.28 -5.83
C SER A 154 -18.80 -19.64 -5.79
N GLU A 155 -19.20 -19.07 -4.65
CA GLU A 155 -20.47 -18.32 -4.48
C GLU A 155 -20.30 -16.81 -4.75
N LYS A 156 -19.56 -16.43 -5.81
CA LYS A 156 -19.26 -15.01 -6.14
C LYS A 156 -20.48 -14.09 -6.11
N ALA A 157 -21.59 -14.55 -6.63
CA ALA A 157 -22.83 -13.74 -6.68
C ALA A 157 -23.30 -13.33 -5.29
N LYS A 158 -23.25 -14.25 -4.31
CA LYS A 158 -23.61 -13.99 -2.92
C LYS A 158 -22.65 -13.00 -2.26
N ILE A 159 -21.33 -13.17 -2.49
CA ILE A 159 -20.30 -12.28 -1.95
C ILE A 159 -20.50 -10.87 -2.50
N LEU A 160 -20.60 -10.73 -3.83
CA LEU A 160 -20.77 -9.43 -4.49
C LEU A 160 -22.07 -8.74 -4.06
N ALA A 161 -23.19 -9.48 -3.95
CA ALA A 161 -24.45 -8.93 -3.46
C ALA A 161 -24.36 -8.45 -2.00
N THR A 162 -23.54 -9.10 -1.16
CA THR A 162 -23.31 -8.63 0.21
C THR A 162 -22.48 -7.37 0.21
N ILE A 163 -21.39 -7.30 -0.58
CA ILE A 163 -20.56 -6.10 -0.73
C ILE A 163 -21.41 -4.91 -1.21
N ASP A 164 -22.27 -5.14 -2.19
CA ASP A 164 -23.12 -4.09 -2.75
C ASP A 164 -24.12 -3.51 -1.74
N ARG A 165 -24.61 -4.32 -0.82
CA ARG A 165 -25.54 -3.91 0.25
C ARG A 165 -24.89 -3.21 1.43
N LEU A 166 -23.55 -3.09 1.49
CA LEU A 166 -22.89 -2.34 2.55
C LEU A 166 -23.25 -0.87 2.44
N GLU A 167 -23.72 -0.28 3.52
CA GLU A 167 -24.13 1.11 3.60
C GLU A 167 -23.37 1.80 4.75
N ALA A 168 -23.01 3.07 4.54
CA ALA A 168 -22.42 3.88 5.58
C ALA A 168 -23.52 4.47 6.46
N GLY A 169 -23.38 4.38 7.77
CA GLY A 169 -24.32 4.94 8.76
C GLY A 169 -23.92 4.66 10.19
N GLY A 170 -24.49 5.41 11.11
CA GLY A 170 -24.16 5.29 12.53
C GLY A 170 -22.90 6.03 12.94
N SER A 171 -22.56 5.99 14.23
CA SER A 171 -21.35 6.58 14.82
C SER A 171 -20.37 5.51 15.25
N THR A 172 -19.10 5.81 15.18
CA THR A 172 -17.98 5.05 15.78
C THR A 172 -17.62 5.63 17.12
#